data_d601f31bfdfdf55128959b3b7ed92fc0
#
_entry.id   d601f31bfdfdf55128959b3b7ed92fc0
#
_cell.length_a   1.000
_cell.length_b   1.000
_cell.length_c   1.000
_cell.angle_alpha   90.00
_cell.angle_beta   90.00
_cell.angle_gamma   90.00
#
_symmetry.space_group_name_H-M   'P 1'
#
loop_
_entity.id
_entity.type
_entity.pdbx_description
1 polymer ?
#
loop_
_entity_poly.entity_id
_entity_poly.type
_entity_poly.pdbx_seq_one_letter_code
_entity_poly.pdbx_strand_id
1 'polypeptide(L)'
;MNAHEADREFEGRSFRDEDLSRLRTERVVFTECDFTGADLSDSDHTGSAFRNCTFRRTSLWHSTFRHCSFLGSSFAECRLRPLTVIEVDFTLAVLANVDLRKADLSDCRLRETSLVGTDLREAVLARADLTGARVQGAKVEGADLRGARVDPTFWTTAAVRGAKVDIDQAIAFAAAHGLDIGG
;
A
#
# COMPACT_ATOMS: atom_id res chain seq x y z
N MET A 1 -23.00 0.80 -11.50
CA MET A 1 -22.53 -0.53 -11.04
C MET A 1 -23.51 -1.02 -9.98
N ASN A 2 -23.75 -2.36 -9.84
CA ASN A 2 -24.63 -2.84 -8.77
C ASN A 2 -23.93 -2.71 -7.41
N ALA A 3 -24.70 -2.61 -6.33
CA ALA A 3 -24.14 -2.51 -4.99
C ALA A 3 -23.31 -3.76 -4.56
N HIS A 4 -23.48 -4.87 -5.26
CA HIS A 4 -22.71 -6.10 -5.07
C HIS A 4 -22.35 -6.69 -6.44
N GLU A 5 -21.05 -6.93 -6.64
CA GLU A 5 -20.51 -7.58 -7.84
C GLU A 5 -19.65 -8.77 -7.42
N ALA A 6 -19.82 -9.90 -8.09
CA ALA A 6 -19.03 -11.11 -7.83
C ALA A 6 -18.64 -11.79 -9.14
N ASP A 7 -17.43 -12.39 -9.16
CA ASP A 7 -16.90 -13.20 -10.26
C ASP A 7 -17.03 -12.52 -11.64
N ARG A 8 -16.72 -11.23 -11.72
CA ARG A 8 -16.82 -10.41 -12.94
C ARG A 8 -15.50 -9.79 -13.31
N GLU A 9 -15.37 -9.43 -14.58
CA GLU A 9 -14.21 -8.73 -15.11
C GLU A 9 -14.65 -7.43 -15.79
N PHE A 10 -13.88 -6.38 -15.55
CA PHE A 10 -14.00 -5.08 -16.18
C PHE A 10 -12.65 -4.69 -16.75
N GLU A 11 -12.59 -4.36 -18.02
CA GLU A 11 -11.36 -3.96 -18.71
C GLU A 11 -11.54 -2.59 -19.36
N GLY A 12 -10.57 -1.70 -19.16
CA GLY A 12 -10.55 -0.35 -19.74
C GLY A 12 -11.75 0.53 -19.39
N ARG A 13 -12.55 0.15 -18.37
CA ARG A 13 -13.76 0.89 -18.02
C ARG A 13 -13.44 2.16 -17.24
N SER A 14 -14.15 3.24 -17.59
CA SER A 14 -14.14 4.47 -16.81
C SER A 14 -15.25 4.45 -15.75
N PHE A 15 -14.84 4.65 -14.50
CA PHE A 15 -15.69 4.86 -13.32
C PHE A 15 -15.47 6.27 -12.77
N ARG A 16 -15.04 7.22 -13.64
CA ARG A 16 -14.73 8.58 -13.24
C ARG A 16 -15.92 9.26 -12.62
N ASP A 17 -15.67 9.88 -11.46
CA ASP A 17 -16.64 10.64 -10.69
C ASP A 17 -17.94 9.85 -10.35
N GLU A 18 -17.92 8.50 -10.46
CA GLU A 18 -19.04 7.64 -10.09
C GLU A 18 -19.14 7.53 -8.55
N ASP A 19 -20.38 7.50 -8.05
CA ASP A 19 -20.66 7.09 -6.67
C ASP A 19 -20.65 5.54 -6.61
N LEU A 20 -19.57 5.01 -6.08
CA LEU A 20 -19.35 3.59 -5.81
C LEU A 20 -19.28 3.33 -4.30
N SER A 21 -19.82 4.26 -3.50
CA SER A 21 -19.84 4.11 -2.05
C SER A 21 -20.60 2.85 -1.66
N ARG A 22 -20.12 2.17 -0.62
CA ARG A 22 -20.67 0.90 -0.12
C ARG A 22 -20.68 -0.24 -1.15
N LEU A 23 -19.96 -0.10 -2.25
CA LEU A 23 -19.79 -1.18 -3.23
C LEU A 23 -19.16 -2.39 -2.55
N ARG A 24 -19.69 -3.57 -2.82
CA ARG A 24 -19.10 -4.84 -2.40
C ARG A 24 -18.65 -5.61 -3.61
N THR A 25 -17.42 -6.10 -3.60
CA THR A 25 -16.89 -6.95 -4.65
C THR A 25 -16.31 -8.24 -4.07
N GLU A 26 -16.59 -9.34 -4.74
CA GLU A 26 -16.01 -10.64 -4.41
C GLU A 26 -15.42 -11.26 -5.68
N ARG A 27 -14.11 -11.49 -5.69
CA ARG A 27 -13.34 -12.03 -6.83
C ARG A 27 -13.58 -11.28 -8.16
N VAL A 28 -13.77 -9.96 -8.09
CA VAL A 28 -13.91 -9.12 -9.27
C VAL A 28 -12.54 -8.67 -9.75
N VAL A 29 -12.32 -8.67 -11.07
CA VAL A 29 -11.09 -8.20 -11.69
C VAL A 29 -11.38 -6.90 -12.45
N PHE A 30 -10.65 -5.86 -12.09
CA PHE A 30 -10.60 -4.58 -12.80
C PHE A 30 -9.22 -4.47 -13.44
N THR A 31 -9.16 -4.37 -14.75
CA THR A 31 -7.90 -4.19 -15.50
C THR A 31 -7.95 -2.87 -16.25
N GLU A 32 -6.91 -2.02 -16.06
CA GLU A 32 -6.77 -0.72 -16.76
C GLU A 32 -7.99 0.21 -16.58
N CYS A 33 -8.70 0.09 -15.45
CA CYS A 33 -9.87 0.91 -15.17
C CYS A 33 -9.48 2.26 -14.54
N ASP A 34 -10.29 3.27 -14.83
CA ASP A 34 -10.10 4.64 -14.32
C ASP A 34 -11.13 4.98 -13.24
N PHE A 35 -10.68 5.07 -11.99
CA PHE A 35 -11.48 5.46 -10.82
C PHE A 35 -11.24 6.92 -10.41
N THR A 36 -10.74 7.77 -11.31
CA THR A 36 -10.47 9.18 -11.00
C THR A 36 -11.73 9.89 -10.49
N GLY A 37 -11.63 10.48 -9.30
CA GLY A 37 -12.74 11.21 -8.67
C GLY A 37 -13.86 10.31 -8.12
N ALA A 38 -13.79 8.99 -8.29
CA ALA A 38 -14.81 8.08 -7.80
C ALA A 38 -14.90 8.08 -6.26
N ASP A 39 -16.08 7.90 -5.73
CA ASP A 39 -16.30 7.66 -4.31
C ASP A 39 -16.46 6.15 -4.04
N LEU A 40 -15.46 5.55 -3.42
CA LEU A 40 -15.44 4.17 -2.95
C LEU A 40 -15.54 4.09 -1.41
N SER A 41 -16.03 5.15 -0.77
CA SER A 41 -16.15 5.19 0.69
C SER A 41 -17.04 4.07 1.23
N ASP A 42 -16.69 3.52 2.39
CA ASP A 42 -17.43 2.45 3.05
C ASP A 42 -17.57 1.16 2.20
N SER A 43 -16.74 0.99 1.15
CA SER A 43 -16.78 -0.19 0.26
C SER A 43 -16.06 -1.39 0.91
N ASP A 44 -16.42 -2.61 0.48
CA ASP A 44 -15.84 -3.87 0.98
C ASP A 44 -15.46 -4.78 -0.19
N HIS A 45 -14.18 -5.11 -0.29
CA HIS A 45 -13.62 -5.87 -1.39
C HIS A 45 -12.91 -7.12 -0.84
N THR A 46 -13.27 -8.30 -1.36
CA THR A 46 -12.64 -9.56 -0.97
C THR A 46 -12.15 -10.30 -2.21
N GLY A 47 -10.86 -10.69 -2.20
CA GLY A 47 -10.24 -11.46 -3.28
C GLY A 47 -10.27 -10.77 -4.65
N SER A 48 -10.55 -9.47 -4.69
CA SER A 48 -10.68 -8.70 -5.93
C SER A 48 -9.34 -8.14 -6.38
N ALA A 49 -9.16 -7.95 -7.70
CA ALA A 49 -7.94 -7.43 -8.28
C ALA A 49 -8.20 -6.11 -9.03
N PHE A 50 -7.36 -5.12 -8.76
CA PHE A 50 -7.32 -3.84 -9.45
C PHE A 50 -5.95 -3.75 -10.13
N ARG A 51 -5.86 -4.20 -11.38
CA ARG A 51 -4.60 -4.29 -12.15
C ARG A 51 -4.42 -3.05 -13.02
N ASN A 52 -3.29 -2.37 -12.87
CA ASN A 52 -2.97 -1.17 -13.66
C ASN A 52 -4.07 -0.10 -13.64
N CYS A 53 -4.85 -0.03 -12.54
CA CYS A 53 -5.95 0.92 -12.41
C CYS A 53 -5.43 2.28 -11.91
N THR A 54 -6.18 3.32 -12.25
CA THR A 54 -5.88 4.68 -11.82
C THR A 54 -6.85 5.12 -10.73
N PHE A 55 -6.30 5.46 -9.56
CA PHE A 55 -7.01 6.08 -8.46
C PHE A 55 -6.44 7.50 -8.26
N ARG A 56 -7.06 8.49 -8.85
CA ARG A 56 -6.70 9.88 -8.65
C ARG A 56 -7.86 10.65 -8.05
N ARG A 57 -7.64 11.37 -6.95
CA ARG A 57 -8.70 12.05 -6.19
C ARG A 57 -9.86 11.14 -5.79
N THR A 58 -9.59 9.86 -5.70
CA THR A 58 -10.55 8.83 -5.30
C THR A 58 -10.69 8.83 -3.77
N SER A 59 -11.91 8.74 -3.28
CA SER A 59 -12.17 8.49 -1.86
C SER A 59 -12.23 6.99 -1.59
N LEU A 60 -11.36 6.52 -0.71
CA LEU A 60 -11.33 5.15 -0.20
C LEU A 60 -11.56 5.16 1.33
N TRP A 61 -12.20 6.23 1.83
CA TRP A 61 -12.44 6.44 3.24
C TRP A 61 -13.30 5.32 3.83
N HIS A 62 -12.86 4.70 4.93
CA HIS A 62 -13.50 3.54 5.58
C HIS A 62 -13.63 2.29 4.69
N SER A 63 -12.96 2.24 3.54
CA SER A 63 -13.00 1.04 2.69
C SER A 63 -12.21 -0.10 3.31
N THR A 64 -12.58 -1.32 2.96
CA THR A 64 -11.92 -2.54 3.40
C THR A 64 -11.51 -3.38 2.19
N PHE A 65 -10.25 -3.82 2.18
CA PHE A 65 -9.70 -4.71 1.15
C PHE A 65 -9.08 -5.92 1.84
N ARG A 66 -9.60 -7.12 1.54
CA ARG A 66 -9.11 -8.41 2.05
C ARG A 66 -8.61 -9.28 0.91
N HIS A 67 -7.35 -9.73 0.98
CA HIS A 67 -6.75 -10.60 -0.04
C HIS A 67 -6.86 -10.02 -1.45
N CYS A 68 -6.84 -8.71 -1.57
CA CYS A 68 -6.97 -7.99 -2.83
C CYS A 68 -5.60 -7.71 -3.45
N SER A 69 -5.60 -7.37 -4.74
CA SER A 69 -4.39 -6.93 -5.44
C SER A 69 -4.59 -5.56 -6.09
N PHE A 70 -3.60 -4.70 -5.95
CA PHE A 70 -3.46 -3.42 -6.65
C PHE A 70 -2.23 -3.41 -7.56
N LEU A 71 -1.91 -4.57 -8.17
CA LEU A 71 -0.75 -4.74 -9.03
C LEU A 71 -0.65 -3.62 -10.08
N GLY A 72 0.44 -2.85 -10.05
CA GLY A 72 0.72 -1.78 -11.01
C GLY A 72 -0.21 -0.57 -10.94
N SER A 73 -1.13 -0.51 -9.97
CA SER A 73 -2.09 0.58 -9.85
C SER A 73 -1.48 1.85 -9.25
N SER A 74 -2.05 3.00 -9.59
CA SER A 74 -1.55 4.30 -9.14
C SER A 74 -2.55 5.04 -8.26
N PHE A 75 -2.04 5.63 -7.16
CA PHE A 75 -2.82 6.42 -6.22
C PHE A 75 -2.24 7.83 -6.14
N ALA A 76 -3.04 8.82 -6.47
CA ALA A 76 -2.63 10.21 -6.41
C ALA A 76 -3.74 11.08 -5.82
N GLU A 77 -3.40 11.93 -4.85
CA GLU A 77 -4.36 12.85 -4.23
C GLU A 77 -5.58 12.13 -3.60
N CYS A 78 -5.43 10.84 -3.24
CA CYS A 78 -6.52 10.02 -2.72
C CYS A 78 -6.79 10.29 -1.23
N ARG A 79 -8.03 10.10 -0.81
CA ARG A 79 -8.41 10.04 0.59
C ARG A 79 -8.43 8.57 1.05
N LEU A 80 -7.30 8.12 1.63
CA LEU A 80 -7.12 6.71 2.03
C LEU A 80 -7.39 6.44 3.51
N ARG A 81 -7.63 7.45 4.34
CA ARG A 81 -7.71 7.22 5.78
C ARG A 81 -9.04 7.60 6.38
N PRO A 82 -9.58 6.74 7.27
CA PRO A 82 -9.09 5.40 7.61
C PRO A 82 -9.34 4.39 6.47
N LEU A 83 -8.42 3.42 6.31
CA LEU A 83 -8.46 2.33 5.33
C LEU A 83 -8.12 1.03 6.06
N THR A 84 -8.82 -0.04 5.77
CA THR A 84 -8.48 -1.38 6.27
C THR A 84 -7.96 -2.23 5.12
N VAL A 85 -6.74 -2.76 5.27
CA VAL A 85 -6.15 -3.69 4.31
C VAL A 85 -5.68 -4.95 5.06
N ILE A 86 -5.95 -6.12 4.51
CA ILE A 86 -5.58 -7.41 5.08
C ILE A 86 -4.98 -8.25 3.96
N GLU A 87 -3.69 -8.58 4.08
CA GLU A 87 -2.94 -9.40 3.11
C GLU A 87 -3.11 -8.89 1.65
N VAL A 88 -2.96 -7.58 1.46
CA VAL A 88 -3.13 -6.94 0.16
C VAL A 88 -1.79 -6.90 -0.59
N ASP A 89 -1.87 -7.13 -1.90
CA ASP A 89 -0.72 -7.05 -2.81
C ASP A 89 -0.68 -5.69 -3.53
N PHE A 90 0.30 -4.86 -3.19
CA PHE A 90 0.62 -3.57 -3.81
C PHE A 90 1.85 -3.65 -4.72
N THR A 91 2.25 -4.84 -5.18
CA THR A 91 3.43 -4.99 -6.06
C THR A 91 3.34 -4.03 -7.25
N LEU A 92 4.45 -3.31 -7.52
CA LEU A 92 4.56 -2.30 -8.59
C LEU A 92 3.59 -1.11 -8.46
N ALA A 93 2.81 -1.00 -7.39
CA ALA A 93 1.89 0.11 -7.22
C ALA A 93 2.64 1.45 -7.00
N VAL A 94 1.98 2.54 -7.35
CA VAL A 94 2.49 3.90 -7.10
C VAL A 94 1.68 4.54 -5.98
N LEU A 95 2.28 4.62 -4.80
CA LEU A 95 1.74 5.24 -3.58
C LEU A 95 2.53 6.50 -3.19
N ALA A 96 3.14 7.17 -4.18
CA ALA A 96 3.97 8.33 -3.93
C ALA A 96 3.19 9.51 -3.33
N ASN A 97 3.75 10.15 -2.29
CA ASN A 97 3.17 11.27 -1.55
C ASN A 97 1.80 10.98 -0.89
N VAL A 98 1.50 9.73 -0.61
CA VAL A 98 0.25 9.31 0.03
C VAL A 98 0.37 9.39 1.56
N ASP A 99 -0.70 9.72 2.25
CA ASP A 99 -0.78 9.68 3.72
C ASP A 99 -1.27 8.30 4.19
N LEU A 100 -0.33 7.50 4.70
CA LEU A 100 -0.56 6.17 5.29
C LEU A 100 -0.15 6.12 6.77
N ARG A 101 -0.15 7.28 7.45
CA ARG A 101 0.17 7.32 8.88
C ARG A 101 -0.76 6.41 9.68
N LYS A 102 -0.19 5.62 10.58
CA LYS A 102 -0.92 4.68 11.45
C LYS A 102 -1.70 3.60 10.69
N ALA A 103 -1.51 3.47 9.37
CA ALA A 103 -2.12 2.37 8.62
C ALA A 103 -1.52 1.03 9.07
N ASP A 104 -2.36 0.02 9.15
CA ASP A 104 -1.89 -1.35 9.33
C ASP A 104 -1.70 -1.99 7.95
N LEU A 105 -0.44 -2.20 7.60
CA LEU A 105 0.03 -2.83 6.36
C LEU A 105 0.75 -4.14 6.67
N SER A 106 0.47 -4.73 7.83
CA SER A 106 1.07 -6.01 8.21
C SER A 106 0.78 -7.07 7.16
N ASP A 107 1.77 -7.92 6.89
CA ASP A 107 1.69 -9.03 5.93
C ASP A 107 1.38 -8.61 4.48
N CYS A 108 1.34 -7.30 4.17
CA CYS A 108 1.12 -6.81 2.81
C CYS A 108 2.37 -6.99 1.94
N ARG A 109 2.15 -7.18 0.63
CA ARG A 109 3.23 -7.17 -0.37
C ARG A 109 3.38 -5.77 -0.94
N LEU A 110 4.53 -5.17 -0.72
CA LEU A 110 4.91 -3.84 -1.21
C LEU A 110 6.16 -3.93 -2.10
N ARG A 111 6.31 -5.05 -2.81
CA ARG A 111 7.48 -5.29 -3.68
C ARG A 111 7.50 -4.30 -4.84
N GLU A 112 8.67 -3.69 -5.05
CA GLU A 112 8.87 -2.71 -6.14
C GLU A 112 7.86 -1.55 -6.13
N THR A 113 7.13 -1.36 -5.03
CA THR A 113 6.16 -0.27 -4.84
C THR A 113 6.88 1.07 -4.78
N SER A 114 6.32 2.10 -5.40
CA SER A 114 6.81 3.46 -5.21
C SER A 114 6.18 4.08 -3.97
N LEU A 115 6.97 4.23 -2.92
CA LEU A 115 6.64 4.91 -1.67
C LEU A 115 7.35 6.27 -1.54
N VAL A 116 7.75 6.87 -2.66
CA VAL A 116 8.48 8.13 -2.68
C VAL A 116 7.66 9.23 -2.00
N GLY A 117 8.23 9.85 -0.96
CA GLY A 117 7.56 10.92 -0.19
C GLY A 117 6.34 10.48 0.62
N THR A 118 6.04 9.18 0.69
CA THR A 118 4.89 8.65 1.43
C THR A 118 5.07 8.83 2.93
N ASP A 119 4.00 9.22 3.61
CA ASP A 119 3.99 9.36 5.06
C ASP A 119 3.48 8.06 5.71
N LEU A 120 4.41 7.26 6.23
CA LEU A 120 4.17 5.99 6.93
C LEU A 120 4.46 6.10 8.44
N ARG A 121 4.44 7.30 9.00
CA ARG A 121 4.73 7.47 10.43
C ARG A 121 3.75 6.69 11.29
N GLU A 122 4.28 5.97 12.26
CA GLU A 122 3.53 5.11 13.16
C GLU A 122 2.73 4.00 12.45
N ALA A 123 2.98 3.72 11.15
CA ALA A 123 2.36 2.61 10.43
C ALA A 123 2.87 1.26 10.96
N VAL A 124 2.05 0.23 10.85
CA VAL A 124 2.45 -1.15 11.14
C VAL A 124 2.81 -1.83 9.83
N LEU A 125 4.08 -2.14 9.65
CA LEU A 125 4.64 -2.81 8.48
C LEU A 125 5.21 -4.19 8.86
N ALA A 126 4.73 -4.73 10.00
CA ALA A 126 5.22 -6.00 10.51
C ALA A 126 5.03 -7.11 9.47
N ARG A 127 6.12 -7.82 9.16
CA ARG A 127 6.16 -8.91 8.15
C ARG A 127 5.79 -8.50 6.72
N ALA A 128 5.67 -7.21 6.43
CA ALA A 128 5.45 -6.72 5.06
C ALA A 128 6.68 -6.99 4.17
N ASP A 129 6.44 -7.22 2.89
CA ASP A 129 7.53 -7.40 1.91
C ASP A 129 7.73 -6.09 1.11
N LEU A 130 8.76 -5.33 1.46
CA LEU A 130 9.16 -4.08 0.81
C LEU A 130 10.37 -4.27 -0.13
N THR A 131 10.69 -5.51 -0.53
CA THR A 131 11.82 -5.78 -1.43
C THR A 131 11.67 -4.98 -2.72
N GLY A 132 12.69 -4.23 -3.11
CA GLY A 132 12.69 -3.36 -4.30
C GLY A 132 11.86 -2.08 -4.15
N ALA A 133 11.24 -1.82 -3.01
CA ALA A 133 10.44 -0.63 -2.82
C ALA A 133 11.29 0.65 -2.89
N ARG A 134 10.79 1.67 -3.57
CA ARG A 134 11.43 2.98 -3.66
C ARG A 134 10.93 3.87 -2.54
N VAL A 135 11.81 4.21 -1.59
CA VAL A 135 11.45 4.89 -0.34
C VAL A 135 12.10 6.26 -0.17
N GLN A 136 12.57 6.87 -1.26
CA GLN A 136 13.20 8.20 -1.21
C GLN A 136 12.23 9.22 -0.58
N GLY A 137 12.67 9.83 0.53
CA GLY A 137 11.84 10.80 1.27
C GLY A 137 10.62 10.20 1.97
N ALA A 138 10.47 8.88 2.01
CA ALA A 138 9.45 8.25 2.82
C ALA A 138 9.71 8.49 4.31
N LYS A 139 8.66 8.76 5.07
CA LYS A 139 8.71 8.99 6.51
C LYS A 139 8.20 7.74 7.22
N VAL A 140 9.09 7.00 7.86
CA VAL A 140 8.74 5.78 8.60
C VAL A 140 9.04 5.92 10.11
N GLU A 141 9.11 7.14 10.60
CA GLU A 141 9.38 7.42 12.01
C GLU A 141 8.30 6.77 12.90
N GLY A 142 8.74 6.02 13.88
CA GLY A 142 7.87 5.29 14.81
C GLY A 142 7.13 4.10 14.20
N ALA A 143 7.34 3.78 12.92
CA ALA A 143 6.70 2.61 12.29
C ALA A 143 7.20 1.29 12.90
N ASP A 144 6.37 0.26 12.85
CA ASP A 144 6.73 -1.09 13.24
C ASP A 144 7.18 -1.89 12.01
N LEU A 145 8.48 -2.12 11.90
CA LEU A 145 9.11 -2.83 10.78
C LEU A 145 9.49 -4.28 11.12
N ARG A 146 9.15 -4.79 12.31
CA ARG A 146 9.61 -6.11 12.77
C ARG A 146 9.17 -7.21 11.83
N GLY A 147 10.14 -8.01 11.37
CA GLY A 147 9.94 -9.07 10.38
C GLY A 147 9.67 -8.59 8.94
N ALA A 148 9.64 -7.28 8.70
CA ALA A 148 9.52 -6.76 7.35
C ALA A 148 10.78 -7.06 6.53
N ARG A 149 10.60 -7.36 5.24
CA ARG A 149 11.70 -7.55 4.28
C ARG A 149 12.00 -6.23 3.59
N VAL A 150 13.22 -5.76 3.73
CA VAL A 150 13.68 -4.52 3.12
C VAL A 150 15.06 -4.71 2.52
N ASP A 151 15.39 -3.96 1.47
CA ASP A 151 16.74 -3.93 0.92
C ASP A 151 17.67 -3.03 1.76
N PRO A 152 19.00 -3.21 1.68
CA PRO A 152 19.94 -2.35 2.41
C PRO A 152 19.77 -0.86 2.15
N THR A 153 19.36 -0.46 0.94
CA THR A 153 19.10 0.92 0.56
C THR A 153 17.93 1.56 1.31
N PHE A 154 17.00 0.78 1.82
CA PHE A 154 15.92 1.25 2.67
C PHE A 154 16.46 2.01 3.89
N TRP A 155 17.46 1.42 4.56
CA TRP A 155 18.02 1.95 5.80
C TRP A 155 18.76 3.28 5.62
N THR A 156 19.27 3.56 4.42
CA THR A 156 20.03 4.77 4.11
C THR A 156 19.18 5.87 3.46
N THR A 157 17.97 5.56 3.01
CA THR A 157 17.13 6.51 2.27
C THR A 157 15.83 6.89 2.97
N ALA A 158 15.30 6.01 3.84
CA ALA A 158 14.09 6.31 4.62
C ALA A 158 14.42 6.98 5.95
N ALA A 159 13.52 7.84 6.45
CA ALA A 159 13.63 8.44 7.78
C ALA A 159 13.10 7.45 8.83
N VAL A 160 13.99 6.73 9.50
CA VAL A 160 13.68 5.59 10.39
C VAL A 160 13.70 5.90 11.88
N ARG A 161 13.75 7.17 12.29
CA ARG A 161 13.84 7.54 13.71
C ARG A 161 12.70 6.90 14.53
N GLY A 162 13.06 6.15 15.58
CA GLY A 162 12.11 5.52 16.49
C GLY A 162 11.31 4.37 15.87
N ALA A 163 11.66 3.92 14.65
CA ALA A 163 11.09 2.72 14.09
C ALA A 163 11.42 1.49 14.97
N LYS A 164 10.46 0.57 15.08
CA LYS A 164 10.66 -0.69 15.78
C LYS A 164 11.19 -1.73 14.80
N VAL A 165 12.29 -2.36 15.18
CA VAL A 165 12.98 -3.36 14.35
C VAL A 165 13.30 -4.60 15.20
N ASP A 166 13.55 -5.73 14.57
CA ASP A 166 14.13 -6.89 15.21
C ASP A 166 15.68 -6.85 15.18
N ILE A 167 16.32 -7.85 15.78
CA ILE A 167 17.78 -7.89 15.90
C ILE A 167 18.45 -7.99 14.52
N ASP A 168 17.94 -8.83 13.63
CA ASP A 168 18.53 -9.02 12.31
C ASP A 168 18.45 -7.73 11.49
N GLN A 169 17.35 -7.00 11.61
CA GLN A 169 17.17 -5.69 10.98
C GLN A 169 18.08 -4.63 11.58
N ALA A 170 18.32 -4.66 12.89
CA ALA A 170 19.27 -3.74 13.53
C ALA A 170 20.71 -3.99 13.04
N ILE A 171 21.09 -5.25 12.83
CA ILE A 171 22.36 -5.64 12.22
C ILE A 171 22.43 -5.13 10.77
N ALA A 172 21.38 -5.35 9.98
CA ALA A 172 21.31 -4.88 8.60
C ALA A 172 21.38 -3.35 8.50
N PHE A 173 20.74 -2.63 9.41
CA PHE A 173 20.83 -1.17 9.53
C PHE A 173 22.27 -0.73 9.80
N ALA A 174 22.94 -1.32 10.77
CA ALA A 174 24.31 -0.99 11.13
C ALA A 174 25.27 -1.26 9.96
N ALA A 175 25.12 -2.41 9.29
CA ALA A 175 25.93 -2.75 8.10
C ALA A 175 25.68 -1.76 6.94
N ALA A 176 24.44 -1.36 6.70
CA ALA A 176 24.10 -0.37 5.66
C ALA A 176 24.74 1.01 5.93
N HIS A 177 25.06 1.32 7.20
CA HIS A 177 25.75 2.54 7.62
C HIS A 177 27.27 2.36 7.77
N GLY A 178 27.83 1.25 7.26
CA GLY A 178 29.26 1.00 7.20
C GLY A 178 29.88 0.49 8.49
N LEU A 179 29.07 0.00 9.45
CA LEU A 179 29.61 -0.65 10.65
C LEU A 179 30.00 -2.09 10.35
N ASP A 180 31.19 -2.47 10.78
CA ASP A 180 31.64 -3.88 10.79
C ASP A 180 31.13 -4.52 12.08
N ILE A 181 30.29 -5.51 11.93
CA ILE A 181 29.69 -6.22 13.06
C ILE A 181 30.45 -7.54 13.23
N GLY A 182 31.46 -7.49 14.10
CA GLY A 182 32.23 -8.68 14.46
C GLY A 182 31.35 -9.74 15.10
N GLY A 183 31.47 -10.99 14.63
CA GLY A 183 30.92 -12.19 15.21
C GLY A 183 31.91 -12.83 16.17
#